data_ce501151c84e0cf63ba711c6ead1c9b9
#
_entry.id   ce501151c84e0cf63ba711c6ead1c9b9
#
_cell.length_a   1.000
_cell.length_b   1.000
_cell.length_c   1.000
_cell.angle_alpha   90.00
_cell.angle_beta   90.00
_cell.angle_gamma   90.00
#
_symmetry.space_group_name_H-M   'P 1'
#
loop_
_entity.id
_entity.type
_entity.pdbx_description
1 polymer ?
#
loop_
_entity_poly.entity_id
_entity_poly.type
_entity_poly.pdbx_seq_one_letter_code
_entity_poly.pdbx_strand_id
1 'polypeptide(L)'
;MIKHTLSPATGFHVALALCLVVGGGCARTGSHPPTLPPEAEGGGGFSSEEVAPPAPEPYTVELPENIRLIHRQMMSEAEEHFARQDFNEAIRGLQRLLALHPQQEIEAEGRWMLAQAYQHTGEWEGAREQYRALASAHQLVPHQSEAKQNLLELEKLLEESRRPPQDTQAVRLNFTQLPQSEGFDEGIKRMRGDGVTTLLIDLGCRNSPMEKGDRKGAAGASALKSMQEMIRSFVARSHLQNLRVYIGVAPRCVGFWKEPVPAAWHDRVYDPESKATREGPFFDVFHPSYQQFLLNFFDQIAESGVDGVIFLGDQPIGIYEGLGESGIKSFQQIFHTRFIPGEVFQQPIDLAQLRNSTPPRQSSSGFSSTQDPLFWRWMGWKARERLVVLEKVFHYLRRRHLTLQVGLEIHPHGLTDPLRALVEYTEDAMEAARRPFTFFYVRPEIDREAASDQKQVVEKLRRISTKAVLSRLLPVVDDPRRVWVSFPADGRKRVAPETGQDAPILGEFPVGIGVVHDLRAFS
;
A
#
# COMPACT_ATOMS: atom_id res chain seq x y z
N MET A 1 39.48 -15.39 33.55
CA MET A 1 39.83 -16.60 32.78
C MET A 1 38.64 -17.51 32.72
N ILE A 2 37.92 -17.55 31.60
CA ILE A 2 37.25 -18.71 31.01
C ILE A 2 36.76 -18.20 29.65
N LYS A 3 37.43 -18.65 28.60
CA LYS A 3 37.05 -18.43 27.18
C LYS A 3 35.95 -19.45 26.86
N HIS A 4 34.82 -19.01 26.36
CA HIS A 4 33.88 -19.85 25.60
C HIS A 4 33.85 -19.39 24.16
N THR A 5 34.45 -20.20 23.32
CA THR A 5 34.34 -20.22 21.87
C THR A 5 32.99 -20.81 21.49
N LEU A 6 32.19 -20.07 20.74
CA LEU A 6 30.99 -20.58 20.04
C LEU A 6 31.25 -20.61 18.53
N SER A 7 31.09 -21.82 18.01
CA SER A 7 31.19 -22.24 16.61
C SER A 7 30.03 -21.68 15.76
N PRO A 8 30.23 -21.39 14.46
CA PRO A 8 29.16 -20.94 13.58
C PRO A 8 28.40 -22.13 13.01
N ALA A 9 27.06 -22.11 13.15
CA ALA A 9 26.18 -23.09 12.56
C ALA A 9 25.66 -22.60 11.19
N THR A 10 26.01 -23.36 10.18
CA THR A 10 25.30 -23.78 8.97
C THR A 10 24.18 -22.90 8.42
N GLY A 11 24.45 -22.36 7.21
CA GLY A 11 23.47 -21.69 6.36
C GLY A 11 22.47 -22.68 5.75
N PHE A 12 21.21 -22.24 5.73
CA PHE A 12 20.16 -22.85 4.92
C PHE A 12 19.98 -22.02 3.64
N HIS A 13 20.39 -22.63 2.52
CA HIS A 13 20.04 -22.15 1.18
C HIS A 13 18.61 -22.62 0.84
N VAL A 14 17.69 -21.69 0.73
CA VAL A 14 16.40 -21.93 0.07
C VAL A 14 16.53 -21.50 -1.38
N ALA A 15 16.57 -22.47 -2.27
CA ALA A 15 16.50 -22.26 -3.71
C ALA A 15 15.03 -22.00 -4.09
N LEU A 16 14.73 -20.78 -4.54
CA LEU A 16 13.45 -20.40 -5.13
C LEU A 16 13.52 -20.70 -6.63
N ALA A 17 12.86 -21.77 -7.07
CA ALA A 17 12.70 -22.09 -8.48
C ALA A 17 11.65 -21.18 -9.11
N LEU A 18 12.08 -20.26 -9.98
CA LEU A 18 11.22 -19.41 -10.79
C LEU A 18 10.83 -20.18 -12.06
N CYS A 19 9.59 -20.65 -12.16
CA CYS A 19 9.03 -21.13 -13.42
C CYS A 19 8.66 -19.94 -14.31
N LEU A 20 9.51 -19.67 -15.32
CA LEU A 20 9.17 -18.79 -16.45
C LEU A 20 8.26 -19.57 -17.41
N VAL A 21 6.98 -19.22 -17.46
CA VAL A 21 6.07 -19.65 -18.53
C VAL A 21 6.24 -18.69 -19.70
N VAL A 22 6.91 -19.16 -20.73
CA VAL A 22 7.00 -18.50 -22.05
C VAL A 22 5.66 -18.74 -22.76
N GLY A 23 4.85 -17.69 -22.89
CA GLY A 23 3.62 -17.70 -23.68
C GLY A 23 3.92 -17.66 -25.18
N GLY A 24 3.85 -18.81 -25.84
CA GLY A 24 3.80 -18.88 -27.29
C GLY A 24 2.42 -18.48 -27.80
N GLY A 25 2.39 -17.49 -28.69
CA GLY A 25 1.19 -17.07 -29.39
C GLY A 25 0.75 -18.13 -30.39
N CYS A 26 -0.50 -18.59 -30.31
CA CYS A 26 -1.15 -19.37 -31.35
C CYS A 26 -2.18 -18.48 -32.08
N ALA A 27 -1.99 -18.38 -33.37
CA ALA A 27 -2.88 -17.76 -34.33
C ALA A 27 -4.27 -18.43 -34.30
N ARG A 28 -5.33 -17.61 -34.21
CA ARG A 28 -6.72 -18.03 -34.41
C ARG A 28 -6.97 -18.25 -35.90
N THR A 29 -7.08 -19.49 -36.30
CA THR A 29 -7.77 -19.88 -37.56
C THR A 29 -9.26 -20.05 -37.23
N GLY A 30 -10.09 -19.31 -37.95
CA GLY A 30 -11.54 -19.43 -37.87
C GLY A 30 -12.01 -20.77 -38.40
N SER A 31 -12.83 -21.47 -37.63
CA SER A 31 -13.63 -22.60 -38.12
C SER A 31 -15.10 -22.28 -37.84
N HIS A 32 -15.88 -22.32 -38.94
CA HIS A 32 -17.32 -22.23 -38.95
C HIS A 32 -17.97 -23.37 -38.14
N PRO A 33 -19.13 -23.12 -37.49
CA PRO A 33 -19.89 -24.19 -36.86
C PRO A 33 -20.56 -25.08 -37.92
N PRO A 34 -20.60 -26.40 -37.70
CA PRO A 34 -21.32 -27.31 -38.61
C PRO A 34 -22.83 -27.12 -38.45
N THR A 35 -23.49 -27.03 -39.60
CA THR A 35 -24.94 -27.07 -39.76
C THR A 35 -25.50 -28.46 -39.36
N LEU A 36 -26.52 -28.46 -38.51
CA LEU A 36 -27.30 -29.65 -38.16
C LEU A 36 -28.22 -30.06 -39.33
N PRO A 37 -28.35 -31.36 -39.60
CA PRO A 37 -29.31 -31.87 -40.59
C PRO A 37 -30.77 -31.84 -40.02
N PRO A 38 -31.80 -31.83 -40.89
CA PRO A 38 -33.19 -31.67 -40.50
C PRO A 38 -33.75 -32.90 -39.79
N GLU A 39 -34.61 -32.62 -38.83
CA GLU A 39 -35.40 -33.60 -38.06
C GLU A 39 -36.29 -34.43 -38.98
N ALA A 40 -36.19 -35.76 -38.85
CA ALA A 40 -37.14 -36.72 -39.41
C ALA A 40 -38.23 -36.99 -38.36
N GLU A 41 -39.45 -36.58 -38.68
CA GLU A 41 -40.65 -36.99 -37.94
C GLU A 41 -40.87 -38.51 -38.13
N GLY A 42 -40.93 -39.23 -37.01
CA GLY A 42 -41.25 -40.67 -37.00
C GLY A 42 -41.80 -41.06 -35.64
N GLY A 43 -43.12 -41.12 -35.56
CA GLY A 43 -43.85 -41.50 -34.36
C GLY A 43 -43.64 -42.98 -33.99
N GLY A 44 -43.75 -43.26 -32.70
CA GLY A 44 -43.77 -44.62 -32.17
C GLY A 44 -43.65 -44.60 -30.66
N GLY A 45 -44.80 -44.54 -29.98
CA GLY A 45 -44.86 -44.65 -28.53
C GLY A 45 -44.43 -46.01 -28.03
N PHE A 46 -43.54 -46.06 -27.08
CA PHE A 46 -43.41 -47.09 -26.05
C PHE A 46 -42.99 -46.39 -24.74
N SER A 47 -43.96 -46.26 -23.85
CA SER A 47 -43.70 -45.92 -22.46
C SER A 47 -43.14 -47.15 -21.74
N SER A 48 -41.87 -47.27 -21.63
CA SER A 48 -41.22 -48.07 -20.62
C SER A 48 -40.63 -47.08 -19.57
N GLU A 49 -41.25 -47.09 -18.44
CA GLU A 49 -40.78 -46.43 -17.21
C GLU A 49 -39.48 -47.17 -16.83
N GLU A 50 -38.36 -46.70 -17.37
CA GLU A 50 -37.02 -47.18 -17.00
C GLU A 50 -36.69 -46.52 -15.66
N VAL A 51 -36.93 -47.27 -14.58
CA VAL A 51 -36.50 -46.91 -13.22
C VAL A 51 -35.00 -46.77 -13.25
N ALA A 52 -34.50 -45.53 -13.23
CA ALA A 52 -33.08 -45.25 -13.13
C ALA A 52 -32.51 -46.01 -11.93
N PRO A 53 -31.37 -46.71 -12.09
CA PRO A 53 -30.74 -47.39 -10.97
C PRO A 53 -30.43 -46.37 -9.87
N PRO A 54 -30.63 -46.74 -8.58
CA PRO A 54 -30.31 -45.84 -7.47
C PRO A 54 -28.87 -45.37 -7.62
N ALA A 55 -28.66 -44.05 -7.46
CA ALA A 55 -27.32 -43.46 -7.49
C ALA A 55 -26.44 -44.25 -6.52
N PRO A 56 -25.21 -44.64 -6.91
CA PRO A 56 -24.34 -45.38 -6.04
C PRO A 56 -24.13 -44.57 -4.74
N GLU A 57 -24.42 -45.20 -3.61
CA GLU A 57 -24.12 -44.59 -2.32
C GLU A 57 -22.65 -44.17 -2.28
N PRO A 58 -22.30 -42.97 -1.77
CA PRO A 58 -20.93 -42.54 -1.67
C PRO A 58 -20.15 -43.58 -0.83
N TYR A 59 -19.22 -44.26 -1.46
CA TYR A 59 -18.32 -45.19 -0.77
C TYR A 59 -17.48 -44.39 0.24
N THR A 60 -17.89 -44.37 1.50
CA THR A 60 -17.08 -43.90 2.61
C THR A 60 -15.98 -44.92 2.82
N VAL A 61 -14.83 -44.70 2.21
CA VAL A 61 -13.64 -45.50 2.48
C VAL A 61 -13.21 -45.22 3.92
N GLU A 62 -13.47 -46.18 4.81
CA GLU A 62 -12.99 -46.06 6.19
C GLU A 62 -11.47 -46.09 6.19
N LEU A 63 -10.84 -45.01 6.63
CA LEU A 63 -9.37 -44.93 6.80
C LEU A 63 -8.88 -45.97 7.83
N PRO A 64 -7.75 -46.63 7.58
CA PRO A 64 -7.12 -47.53 8.55
C PRO A 64 -6.92 -46.85 9.94
N GLU A 65 -7.08 -47.59 11.02
CA GLU A 65 -7.05 -47.08 12.38
C GLU A 65 -5.72 -46.33 12.74
N ASN A 66 -4.61 -46.85 12.24
CA ASN A 66 -3.31 -46.20 12.40
C ASN A 66 -3.24 -44.81 11.73
N ILE A 67 -3.90 -44.61 10.59
CA ILE A 67 -3.98 -43.30 9.94
C ILE A 67 -4.88 -42.36 10.73
N ARG A 68 -6.01 -42.85 11.23
CA ARG A 68 -6.89 -42.05 12.12
C ARG A 68 -6.16 -41.59 13.38
N LEU A 69 -5.31 -42.45 13.97
CA LEU A 69 -4.51 -42.09 15.14
C LEU A 69 -3.50 -40.99 14.82
N ILE A 70 -2.82 -41.07 13.65
CA ILE A 70 -1.89 -40.04 13.21
C ILE A 70 -2.61 -38.70 13.01
N HIS A 71 -3.79 -38.67 12.37
CA HIS A 71 -4.55 -37.45 12.20
C HIS A 71 -4.98 -36.81 13.52
N ARG A 72 -5.40 -37.63 14.50
CA ARG A 72 -5.75 -37.14 15.87
C ARG A 72 -4.52 -36.57 16.57
N GLN A 73 -3.36 -37.22 16.45
CA GLN A 73 -2.12 -36.72 17.03
C GLN A 73 -1.72 -35.37 16.43
N MET A 74 -1.74 -35.25 15.09
CA MET A 74 -1.44 -33.98 14.41
C MET A 74 -2.42 -32.88 14.82
N MET A 75 -3.71 -33.20 14.98
CA MET A 75 -4.70 -32.27 15.47
C MET A 75 -4.37 -31.78 16.88
N SER A 76 -4.07 -32.72 17.79
CA SER A 76 -3.69 -32.41 19.18
C SER A 76 -2.43 -31.54 19.27
N GLU A 77 -1.42 -31.81 18.44
CA GLU A 77 -0.21 -30.96 18.37
C GLU A 77 -0.55 -29.53 17.90
N ALA A 78 -1.45 -29.39 16.90
CA ALA A 78 -1.90 -28.08 16.42
C ALA A 78 -2.73 -27.33 17.47
N GLU A 79 -3.59 -28.01 18.22
CA GLU A 79 -4.34 -27.49 19.38
C GLU A 79 -3.41 -26.96 20.46
N GLU A 80 -2.33 -27.69 20.78
CA GLU A 80 -1.34 -27.25 21.74
C GLU A 80 -0.62 -25.98 21.32
N HIS A 81 -0.21 -25.86 20.03
CA HIS A 81 0.37 -24.65 19.49
C HIS A 81 -0.64 -23.48 19.52
N PHE A 82 -1.89 -23.73 19.15
CA PHE A 82 -2.95 -22.74 19.19
C PHE A 82 -3.20 -22.23 20.63
N ALA A 83 -3.29 -23.12 21.59
CA ALA A 83 -3.48 -22.78 23.02
C ALA A 83 -2.31 -21.94 23.58
N ARG A 84 -1.10 -22.18 23.10
CA ARG A 84 0.10 -21.39 23.42
C ARG A 84 0.18 -20.07 22.66
N GLN A 85 -0.78 -19.76 21.80
CA GLN A 85 -0.80 -18.61 20.89
C GLN A 85 0.32 -18.63 19.82
N ASP A 86 0.87 -19.80 19.57
CA ASP A 86 1.88 -20.06 18.54
C ASP A 86 1.17 -20.26 17.17
N PHE A 87 0.38 -19.25 16.76
CA PHE A 87 -0.54 -19.37 15.62
C PHE A 87 0.16 -19.77 14.32
N ASN A 88 1.39 -19.34 14.08
CA ASN A 88 2.13 -19.71 12.87
C ASN A 88 2.46 -21.21 12.82
N GLU A 89 2.80 -21.83 13.97
CA GLU A 89 3.03 -23.29 14.04
C GLU A 89 1.71 -24.04 13.93
N ALA A 90 0.65 -23.56 14.61
CA ALA A 90 -0.69 -24.11 14.47
C ALA A 90 -1.15 -24.11 13.01
N ILE A 91 -0.99 -22.99 12.27
CA ILE A 91 -1.31 -22.89 10.83
C ILE A 91 -0.55 -23.96 10.04
N ARG A 92 0.77 -24.09 10.25
CA ARG A 92 1.59 -25.07 9.53
C ARG A 92 1.17 -26.52 9.84
N GLY A 93 0.84 -26.81 11.09
CA GLY A 93 0.35 -28.12 11.53
C GLY A 93 -0.99 -28.46 10.88
N LEU A 94 -1.94 -27.53 10.95
CA LEU A 94 -3.29 -27.69 10.38
C LEU A 94 -3.28 -27.80 8.85
N GLN A 95 -2.46 -27.00 8.15
CA GLN A 95 -2.30 -27.12 6.70
C GLN A 95 -1.79 -28.51 6.29
N ARG A 96 -0.80 -29.06 7.02
CA ARG A 96 -0.29 -30.42 6.79
C ARG A 96 -1.35 -31.47 7.06
N LEU A 97 -2.11 -31.33 8.14
CA LEU A 97 -3.21 -32.24 8.47
C LEU A 97 -4.27 -32.25 7.37
N LEU A 98 -4.72 -31.07 6.94
CA LEU A 98 -5.76 -30.94 5.90
C LEU A 98 -5.30 -31.47 4.53
N ALA A 99 -4.01 -31.37 4.22
CA ALA A 99 -3.43 -31.92 2.99
C ALA A 99 -3.46 -33.47 2.96
N LEU A 100 -3.63 -34.14 4.11
CA LEU A 100 -3.78 -35.59 4.20
C LEU A 100 -5.23 -36.06 4.04
N HIS A 101 -6.18 -35.17 3.76
CA HIS A 101 -7.60 -35.45 3.64
C HIS A 101 -8.14 -36.28 4.83
N PRO A 102 -8.13 -35.72 6.05
CA PRO A 102 -8.57 -36.44 7.23
C PRO A 102 -10.08 -36.74 7.17
N GLN A 103 -10.57 -37.53 8.14
CA GLN A 103 -12.01 -37.76 8.28
C GLN A 103 -12.76 -36.43 8.45
N GLN A 104 -13.99 -36.39 7.94
CA GLN A 104 -14.80 -35.18 7.84
C GLN A 104 -14.91 -34.39 9.15
N GLU A 105 -15.00 -35.05 10.31
CA GLU A 105 -15.07 -34.38 11.61
C GLU A 105 -13.73 -33.68 11.97
N ILE A 106 -12.61 -34.37 11.76
CA ILE A 106 -11.26 -33.81 11.98
C ILE A 106 -10.96 -32.72 10.96
N GLU A 107 -11.41 -32.88 9.72
CA GLU A 107 -11.28 -31.85 8.68
C GLU A 107 -12.04 -30.58 9.07
N ALA A 108 -13.29 -30.71 9.54
CA ALA A 108 -14.10 -29.58 9.95
C ALA A 108 -13.48 -28.82 11.13
N GLU A 109 -13.06 -29.55 12.16
CA GLU A 109 -12.39 -28.97 13.32
C GLU A 109 -11.06 -28.30 12.93
N GLY A 110 -10.26 -28.96 12.09
CA GLY A 110 -9.01 -28.42 11.58
C GLY A 110 -9.21 -27.15 10.75
N ARG A 111 -10.23 -27.08 9.89
CA ARG A 111 -10.57 -25.87 9.13
C ARG A 111 -11.06 -24.74 10.01
N TRP A 112 -11.87 -25.07 11.04
CA TRP A 112 -12.35 -24.08 12.00
C TRP A 112 -11.19 -23.44 12.76
N MET A 113 -10.30 -24.25 13.32
CA MET A 113 -9.13 -23.77 14.05
C MET A 113 -8.15 -23.01 13.12
N LEU A 114 -7.98 -23.47 11.87
CA LEU A 114 -7.14 -22.78 10.88
C LEU A 114 -7.70 -21.40 10.54
N ALA A 115 -9.04 -21.28 10.38
CA ALA A 115 -9.68 -19.98 10.16
C ALA A 115 -9.44 -19.02 11.33
N GLN A 116 -9.58 -19.48 12.56
CA GLN A 116 -9.29 -18.68 13.75
C GLN A 116 -7.80 -18.29 13.84
N ALA A 117 -6.89 -19.23 13.59
CA ALA A 117 -5.46 -18.94 13.57
C ALA A 117 -5.11 -17.88 12.52
N TYR A 118 -5.70 -17.94 11.33
CA TYR A 118 -5.56 -16.91 10.30
C TYR A 118 -6.13 -15.55 10.74
N GLN A 119 -7.25 -15.50 11.46
CA GLN A 119 -7.76 -14.26 12.03
C GLN A 119 -6.77 -13.65 13.03
N HIS A 120 -6.19 -14.46 13.91
CA HIS A 120 -5.21 -13.99 14.89
C HIS A 120 -3.89 -13.51 14.25
N THR A 121 -3.51 -14.06 13.09
CA THR A 121 -2.33 -13.62 12.34
C THR A 121 -2.64 -12.50 11.32
N GLY A 122 -3.92 -12.12 11.17
CA GLY A 122 -4.35 -11.11 10.21
C GLY A 122 -4.36 -11.60 8.76
N GLU A 123 -4.36 -12.91 8.53
CA GLU A 123 -4.48 -13.51 7.20
C GLU A 123 -5.95 -13.69 6.80
N TRP A 124 -6.65 -12.56 6.64
CA TRP A 124 -8.09 -12.48 6.50
C TRP A 124 -8.65 -13.25 5.30
N GLU A 125 -7.92 -13.30 4.19
CA GLU A 125 -8.34 -14.07 3.01
C GLU A 125 -8.24 -15.57 3.27
N GLY A 126 -7.22 -16.01 3.97
CA GLY A 126 -7.09 -17.40 4.43
C GLY A 126 -8.23 -17.78 5.37
N ALA A 127 -8.55 -16.93 6.36
CA ALA A 127 -9.68 -17.14 7.26
C ALA A 127 -11.01 -17.25 6.47
N ARG A 128 -11.26 -16.34 5.53
CA ARG A 128 -12.45 -16.33 4.68
C ARG A 128 -12.59 -17.63 3.88
N GLU A 129 -11.49 -18.12 3.31
CA GLU A 129 -11.49 -19.36 2.54
C GLU A 129 -11.88 -20.56 3.40
N GLN A 130 -11.32 -20.70 4.61
CA GLN A 130 -11.65 -21.80 5.51
C GLN A 130 -13.11 -21.71 6.01
N TYR A 131 -13.58 -20.53 6.40
CA TYR A 131 -14.99 -20.37 6.78
C TYR A 131 -15.94 -20.66 5.61
N ARG A 132 -15.59 -20.27 4.39
CA ARG A 132 -16.40 -20.57 3.21
C ARG A 132 -16.46 -22.07 2.93
N ALA A 133 -15.35 -22.77 3.06
CA ALA A 133 -15.30 -24.23 2.91
C ALA A 133 -16.21 -24.94 3.91
N LEU A 134 -16.19 -24.52 5.19
CA LEU A 134 -17.08 -25.05 6.22
C LEU A 134 -18.56 -24.69 5.96
N ALA A 135 -18.82 -23.44 5.62
CA ALA A 135 -20.19 -22.94 5.40
C ALA A 135 -20.89 -23.63 4.21
N SER A 136 -20.12 -24.03 3.20
CA SER A 136 -20.61 -24.68 1.97
C SER A 136 -20.60 -26.22 2.05
N ALA A 137 -20.23 -26.83 3.18
CA ALA A 137 -20.22 -28.28 3.31
C ALA A 137 -21.64 -28.87 3.07
N HIS A 138 -21.72 -29.90 2.23
CA HIS A 138 -22.99 -30.53 1.87
C HIS A 138 -23.61 -31.34 3.01
N GLN A 139 -22.79 -31.87 3.90
CA GLN A 139 -23.24 -32.60 5.09
C GLN A 139 -23.13 -31.70 6.31
N LEU A 140 -23.92 -31.99 7.33
CA LEU A 140 -23.88 -31.28 8.59
C LEU A 140 -22.53 -31.57 9.26
N VAL A 141 -21.68 -30.55 9.40
CA VAL A 141 -20.37 -30.66 10.03
C VAL A 141 -20.30 -29.77 11.28
N PRO A 142 -19.38 -30.07 12.23
CA PRO A 142 -19.12 -29.19 13.34
C PRO A 142 -18.84 -27.76 12.89
N HIS A 143 -19.27 -26.77 13.67
CA HIS A 143 -19.04 -25.33 13.45
C HIS A 143 -19.61 -24.74 12.15
N GLN A 144 -20.50 -25.47 11.42
CA GLN A 144 -21.00 -24.97 10.14
C GLN A 144 -21.87 -23.68 10.29
N SER A 145 -22.67 -23.58 11.34
CA SER A 145 -23.51 -22.41 11.59
C SER A 145 -22.66 -21.20 12.00
N GLU A 146 -21.72 -21.41 12.90
CA GLU A 146 -20.78 -20.39 13.34
C GLU A 146 -19.87 -19.92 12.20
N ALA A 147 -19.42 -20.85 11.34
CA ALA A 147 -18.65 -20.52 10.16
C ALA A 147 -19.43 -19.64 9.16
N LYS A 148 -20.73 -19.89 8.98
CA LYS A 148 -21.61 -19.05 8.16
C LYS A 148 -21.71 -17.63 8.73
N GLN A 149 -21.88 -17.50 10.03
CA GLN A 149 -21.95 -16.21 10.70
C GLN A 149 -20.62 -15.46 10.60
N ASN A 150 -19.51 -16.12 10.96
CA ASN A 150 -18.17 -15.51 10.90
C ASN A 150 -17.78 -15.12 9.47
N LEU A 151 -18.17 -15.92 8.47
CA LEU A 151 -17.97 -15.60 7.06
C LEU A 151 -18.70 -14.31 6.67
N LEU A 152 -19.98 -14.20 7.05
CA LEU A 152 -20.78 -13.01 6.75
C LEU A 152 -20.19 -11.74 7.40
N GLU A 153 -19.80 -11.83 8.67
CA GLU A 153 -19.18 -10.72 9.39
C GLU A 153 -17.82 -10.34 8.77
N LEU A 154 -17.00 -11.34 8.44
CA LEU A 154 -15.70 -11.11 7.80
C LEU A 154 -15.85 -10.52 6.39
N GLU A 155 -16.78 -11.02 5.58
CA GLU A 155 -17.05 -10.47 4.23
C GLU A 155 -17.53 -9.02 4.32
N LYS A 156 -18.38 -8.69 5.28
CA LYS A 156 -18.81 -7.32 5.55
C LYS A 156 -17.63 -6.42 5.91
N LEU A 157 -16.78 -6.85 6.85
CA LEU A 157 -15.59 -6.10 7.26
C LEU A 157 -14.60 -5.92 6.10
N LEU A 158 -14.37 -6.96 5.30
CA LEU A 158 -13.51 -6.90 4.11
C LEU A 158 -14.06 -5.93 3.07
N GLU A 159 -15.36 -5.94 2.84
CA GLU A 159 -16.04 -5.02 1.92
C GLU A 159 -15.94 -3.57 2.40
N GLU A 160 -16.29 -3.31 3.68
CA GLU A 160 -16.16 -1.99 4.29
C GLU A 160 -14.71 -1.48 4.24
N SER A 161 -13.74 -2.37 4.46
CA SER A 161 -12.32 -2.03 4.44
C SER A 161 -11.77 -1.68 3.06
N ARG A 162 -12.41 -2.16 2.01
CA ARG A 162 -12.03 -1.87 0.60
C ARG A 162 -12.62 -0.56 0.11
N ARG A 163 -13.74 -0.12 0.70
CA ARG A 163 -14.44 1.09 0.27
C ARG A 163 -13.88 2.31 0.98
N PRO A 164 -13.32 3.28 0.25
CA PRO A 164 -13.01 4.56 0.83
C PRO A 164 -14.29 5.26 1.29
N PRO A 165 -14.20 6.16 2.28
CA PRO A 165 -15.35 6.88 2.79
C PRO A 165 -16.06 7.66 1.68
N GLN A 166 -17.39 7.63 1.70
CA GLN A 166 -18.20 8.49 0.83
C GLN A 166 -18.10 9.96 1.31
N ASP A 167 -18.20 10.88 0.37
CA ASP A 167 -18.29 12.33 0.64
C ASP A 167 -17.19 12.85 1.58
N THR A 168 -15.94 12.53 1.27
CA THR A 168 -14.80 12.99 2.05
C THR A 168 -14.59 14.48 1.85
N GLN A 169 -14.88 15.26 2.90
CA GLN A 169 -14.50 16.65 3.05
C GLN A 169 -13.40 16.70 4.11
N ALA A 170 -12.16 16.76 3.67
CA ALA A 170 -11.03 16.71 4.58
C ALA A 170 -10.36 18.08 4.76
N VAL A 171 -9.78 18.27 5.93
CA VAL A 171 -8.89 19.40 6.23
C VAL A 171 -7.52 18.86 6.57
N ARG A 172 -6.47 19.34 5.87
CA ARG A 172 -5.08 19.02 6.16
C ARG A 172 -4.50 20.02 7.15
N LEU A 173 -4.01 19.51 8.26
CA LEU A 173 -3.40 20.26 9.36
C LEU A 173 -1.96 19.78 9.56
N ASN A 174 -1.06 20.68 9.94
CA ASN A 174 0.27 20.27 10.38
C ASN A 174 0.21 19.81 11.85
N PHE A 175 0.84 18.69 12.18
CA PHE A 175 0.90 18.18 13.54
C PHE A 175 1.40 19.20 14.57
N THR A 176 2.35 20.05 14.20
CA THR A 176 2.89 21.11 15.07
C THR A 176 1.90 22.25 15.35
N GLN A 177 0.85 22.35 14.55
CA GLN A 177 -0.21 23.36 14.68
C GLN A 177 -1.41 22.85 15.49
N LEU A 178 -1.38 21.57 15.90
CA LEU A 178 -2.44 21.04 16.75
C LEU A 178 -2.42 21.75 18.09
N PRO A 179 -3.50 22.44 18.47
CA PRO A 179 -3.55 23.16 19.73
C PRO A 179 -3.45 22.18 20.90
N GLN A 180 -2.52 22.42 21.79
CA GLN A 180 -2.33 21.63 23.01
C GLN A 180 -3.34 22.01 24.12
N SER A 181 -4.29 22.92 23.85
CA SER A 181 -5.13 23.57 24.84
C SER A 181 -6.64 23.44 24.60
N GLU A 182 -7.44 23.95 25.54
CA GLU A 182 -8.92 23.92 25.60
C GLU A 182 -9.64 24.40 24.33
N GLY A 183 -9.05 25.29 23.53
CA GLY A 183 -9.60 25.73 22.23
C GLY A 183 -9.67 24.70 21.13
N PHE A 184 -9.05 23.50 21.31
CA PHE A 184 -9.01 22.46 20.31
C PHE A 184 -10.38 21.84 20.03
N ASP A 185 -11.18 21.54 21.08
CA ASP A 185 -12.51 20.94 20.93
C ASP A 185 -13.48 21.88 20.22
N GLU A 186 -13.36 23.19 20.48
CA GLU A 186 -14.15 24.20 19.76
C GLU A 186 -13.75 24.28 18.29
N GLY A 187 -12.45 24.16 17.99
CA GLY A 187 -11.93 24.09 16.62
C GLY A 187 -12.49 22.89 15.86
N ILE A 188 -12.48 21.69 16.46
CA ILE A 188 -13.06 20.47 15.88
C ILE A 188 -14.57 20.63 15.66
N LYS A 189 -15.32 21.13 16.64
CA LYS A 189 -16.76 21.37 16.53
C LYS A 189 -17.08 22.35 15.40
N ARG A 190 -16.29 23.41 15.26
CA ARG A 190 -16.45 24.39 14.17
C ARG A 190 -16.20 23.73 12.82
N MET A 191 -15.09 23.00 12.64
CA MET A 191 -14.80 22.27 11.41
C MET A 191 -15.94 21.29 11.06
N ARG A 192 -16.47 20.57 12.06
CA ARG A 192 -17.63 19.68 11.84
C ARG A 192 -18.88 20.47 11.41
N GLY A 193 -19.14 21.62 12.01
CA GLY A 193 -20.23 22.53 11.62
C GLY A 193 -20.08 23.08 10.22
N ASP A 194 -18.85 23.24 9.74
CA ASP A 194 -18.51 23.64 8.37
C ASP A 194 -18.52 22.47 7.36
N GLY A 195 -19.04 21.31 7.74
CA GLY A 195 -19.21 20.15 6.85
C GLY A 195 -17.97 19.25 6.71
N VAL A 196 -16.89 19.52 7.47
CA VAL A 196 -15.71 18.64 7.48
C VAL A 196 -16.08 17.27 8.02
N THR A 197 -15.64 16.22 7.34
CA THR A 197 -15.86 14.82 7.72
C THR A 197 -14.56 14.12 8.14
N THR A 198 -13.43 14.69 7.77
CA THR A 198 -12.12 14.03 7.88
C THR A 198 -11.02 15.03 8.23
N LEU A 199 -10.14 14.65 9.13
CA LEU A 199 -8.92 15.38 9.45
C LEU A 199 -7.72 14.62 8.92
N LEU A 200 -6.89 15.26 8.11
CA LEU A 200 -5.59 14.76 7.68
C LEU A 200 -4.49 15.49 8.45
N ILE A 201 -3.84 14.78 9.36
CA ILE A 201 -2.75 15.34 10.16
C ILE A 201 -1.42 14.97 9.49
N ASP A 202 -0.74 15.99 9.00
CA ASP A 202 0.58 15.87 8.41
C ASP A 202 1.64 15.91 9.54
N LEU A 203 2.35 14.83 9.73
CA LEU A 203 3.45 14.78 10.73
C LEU A 203 4.64 15.66 10.32
N GLY A 204 4.66 16.12 9.07
CA GLY A 204 5.67 17.01 8.54
C GLY A 204 7.02 16.33 8.31
N CYS A 205 7.82 17.00 7.50
CA CYS A 205 9.24 16.75 7.38
C CYS A 205 9.96 18.04 7.83
N ARG A 206 10.57 18.05 8.98
CA ARG A 206 11.46 19.16 9.33
C ARG A 206 12.67 19.09 8.40
N ASN A 207 12.70 19.98 7.42
CA ASN A 207 13.89 20.28 6.61
C ASN A 207 14.99 20.98 7.44
N SER A 208 15.12 20.65 8.70
CA SER A 208 16.23 21.15 9.46
C SER A 208 17.41 20.23 9.23
N PRO A 209 18.46 20.64 8.53
CA PRO A 209 19.76 20.03 8.74
C PRO A 209 19.93 20.07 10.26
N MET A 210 20.15 18.91 10.89
CA MET A 210 20.35 18.79 12.33
C MET A 210 21.17 20.00 12.78
N GLU A 211 20.52 20.97 13.42
CA GLU A 211 21.22 22.03 14.09
C GLU A 211 22.19 21.34 15.06
N LYS A 212 23.47 21.52 14.82
CA LYS A 212 24.56 20.83 15.52
C LYS A 212 24.62 21.12 17.03
N GLY A 213 23.57 21.74 17.60
CA GLY A 213 23.60 22.35 18.93
C GLY A 213 22.93 21.58 20.06
N ASP A 214 21.89 20.76 19.84
CA ASP A 214 21.10 20.20 20.95
C ASP A 214 21.07 18.66 21.00
N ARG A 215 22.26 18.05 21.12
CA ARG A 215 22.38 16.59 21.34
C ARG A 215 22.18 16.17 22.81
N LYS A 216 21.57 16.97 23.67
CA LYS A 216 21.31 16.63 25.08
C LYS A 216 19.82 16.34 25.27
N GLY A 217 19.39 15.12 24.97
CA GLY A 217 18.06 14.66 25.29
C GLY A 217 17.90 13.18 25.02
N ALA A 218 18.12 12.38 26.05
CA ALA A 218 17.72 10.98 26.04
C ALA A 218 16.21 10.92 25.83
N ALA A 219 15.73 10.25 24.77
CA ALA A 219 14.38 9.68 24.79
C ALA A 219 13.68 9.49 23.44
N GLY A 220 14.25 8.68 22.55
CA GLY A 220 13.52 8.40 21.32
C GLY A 220 12.34 7.47 21.50
N ALA A 221 12.46 6.37 22.25
CA ALA A 221 11.33 5.53 22.61
C ALA A 221 10.27 6.30 23.41
N SER A 222 10.69 7.24 24.26
CA SER A 222 9.80 8.16 24.98
C SER A 222 9.12 9.17 24.06
N ALA A 223 9.81 9.70 23.04
CA ALA A 223 9.23 10.66 22.11
C ALA A 223 8.15 10.02 21.22
N LEU A 224 8.40 8.79 20.75
CA LEU A 224 7.44 8.04 19.95
C LEU A 224 6.20 7.67 20.78
N LYS A 225 6.39 7.21 22.02
CA LYS A 225 5.28 6.94 22.93
C LYS A 225 4.47 8.20 23.24
N SER A 226 5.12 9.31 23.51
CA SER A 226 4.45 10.59 23.75
C SER A 226 3.66 11.07 22.52
N MET A 227 4.22 10.90 21.32
CA MET A 227 3.51 11.19 20.07
C MET A 227 2.30 10.26 19.89
N GLN A 228 2.46 8.97 20.13
CA GLN A 228 1.37 8.00 20.05
C GLN A 228 0.23 8.33 21.03
N GLU A 229 0.55 8.71 22.26
CA GLU A 229 -0.43 9.15 23.27
C GLU A 229 -1.16 10.42 22.82
N MET A 230 -0.44 11.37 22.23
CA MET A 230 -1.02 12.61 21.69
C MET A 230 -1.95 12.31 20.51
N ILE A 231 -1.54 11.47 19.55
CA ILE A 231 -2.38 11.03 18.44
C ILE A 231 -3.62 10.33 18.98
N ARG A 232 -3.48 9.40 19.92
CA ARG A 232 -4.61 8.67 20.51
C ARG A 232 -5.62 9.61 21.17
N SER A 233 -5.15 10.57 21.97
CA SER A 233 -6.02 11.58 22.58
C SER A 233 -6.75 12.42 21.53
N PHE A 234 -6.03 12.84 20.48
CA PHE A 234 -6.59 13.59 19.37
C PHE A 234 -7.67 12.80 18.63
N VAL A 235 -7.38 11.53 18.29
CA VAL A 235 -8.31 10.62 17.61
C VAL A 235 -9.59 10.45 18.43
N ALA A 236 -9.46 10.13 19.72
CA ALA A 236 -10.62 9.94 20.59
C ALA A 236 -11.54 11.17 20.61
N ARG A 237 -10.97 12.37 20.71
CA ARG A 237 -11.73 13.65 20.72
C ARG A 237 -12.38 13.92 19.36
N SER A 238 -11.71 13.60 18.26
CA SER A 238 -12.24 13.77 16.91
C SER A 238 -13.39 12.79 16.63
N HIS A 239 -13.26 11.54 17.04
CA HIS A 239 -14.31 10.52 16.91
C HIS A 239 -15.58 10.89 17.70
N LEU A 240 -15.47 11.54 18.87
CA LEU A 240 -16.62 12.07 19.61
C LEU A 240 -17.43 13.10 18.81
N GLN A 241 -16.81 13.73 17.80
CA GLN A 241 -17.48 14.66 16.88
C GLN A 241 -17.79 14.04 15.52
N ASN A 242 -17.70 12.70 15.39
CA ASN A 242 -17.87 11.96 14.14
C ASN A 242 -16.93 12.44 13.01
N LEU A 243 -15.70 12.83 13.34
CA LEU A 243 -14.65 13.13 12.38
C LEU A 243 -13.69 11.95 12.28
N ARG A 244 -13.34 11.55 11.05
CA ARG A 244 -12.29 10.58 10.81
C ARG A 244 -10.93 11.24 10.88
N VAL A 245 -9.91 10.46 11.28
CA VAL A 245 -8.54 10.95 11.43
C VAL A 245 -7.58 10.13 10.60
N TYR A 246 -6.88 10.79 9.70
CA TYR A 246 -5.81 10.21 8.90
C TYR A 246 -4.49 10.86 9.23
N ILE A 247 -3.43 10.05 9.28
CA ILE A 247 -2.07 10.53 9.51
C ILE A 247 -1.28 10.46 8.21
N GLY A 248 -0.76 11.61 7.79
CA GLY A 248 0.13 11.73 6.65
C GLY A 248 1.59 11.66 7.08
N VAL A 249 2.37 10.79 6.44
CA VAL A 249 3.80 10.59 6.72
C VAL A 249 4.59 10.53 5.42
N ALA A 250 5.66 11.30 5.34
CA ALA A 250 6.66 11.16 4.28
C ALA A 250 7.64 10.04 4.66
N PRO A 251 7.66 8.89 3.96
CA PRO A 251 8.43 7.72 4.40
C PRO A 251 9.95 7.94 4.47
N ARG A 252 10.48 8.92 3.74
CA ARG A 252 11.91 9.26 3.78
C ARG A 252 12.29 10.26 4.87
N CYS A 253 11.29 10.82 5.55
CA CYS A 253 11.50 11.89 6.50
C CYS A 253 10.61 11.71 7.73
N VAL A 254 11.15 11.08 8.75
CA VAL A 254 10.47 10.95 10.05
C VAL A 254 10.95 12.12 10.94
N GLY A 255 10.53 13.33 10.58
CA GLY A 255 11.07 14.60 11.09
C GLY A 255 10.88 14.88 12.58
N PHE A 256 10.02 14.10 13.25
CA PHE A 256 9.84 14.17 14.70
C PHE A 256 10.76 13.19 15.45
N TRP A 257 11.50 12.32 14.75
CA TRP A 257 12.45 11.40 15.37
C TRP A 257 13.66 12.16 15.88
N LYS A 258 13.79 12.28 17.19
CA LYS A 258 14.89 13.02 17.86
C LYS A 258 16.07 12.14 18.26
N GLU A 259 15.96 10.82 18.08
CA GLU A 259 17.05 9.91 18.41
C GLU A 259 18.18 9.93 17.37
N PRO A 260 19.39 9.61 17.79
CA PRO A 260 20.45 9.29 16.85
C PRO A 260 20.02 8.08 16.02
N VAL A 261 19.79 8.31 14.73
CA VAL A 261 19.55 7.21 13.79
C VAL A 261 20.86 6.58 13.37
N PRO A 262 20.86 5.26 13.07
CA PRO A 262 22.05 4.63 12.49
C PRO A 262 22.48 5.35 11.22
N ALA A 263 23.75 5.69 11.11
CA ALA A 263 24.29 6.36 9.91
C ALA A 263 24.01 5.57 8.62
N ALA A 264 23.91 4.24 8.71
CA ALA A 264 23.56 3.38 7.58
C ALA A 264 22.13 3.59 7.05
N TRP A 265 21.23 4.27 7.81
CA TRP A 265 19.88 4.56 7.36
C TRP A 265 19.82 5.81 6.48
N HIS A 266 20.87 6.66 6.48
CA HIS A 266 20.90 7.83 5.61
C HIS A 266 21.11 7.40 4.16
N ASP A 267 20.34 8.03 3.29
CA ASP A 267 20.49 7.85 1.85
C ASP A 267 21.86 8.40 1.38
N ARG A 268 22.31 7.94 0.24
CA ARG A 268 23.52 8.43 -0.43
C ARG A 268 23.13 9.23 -1.67
N VAL A 269 23.78 10.37 -1.82
CA VAL A 269 23.54 11.31 -2.92
C VAL A 269 24.84 11.48 -3.71
N TYR A 270 24.76 11.31 -5.02
CA TYR A 270 25.86 11.61 -5.92
C TYR A 270 25.90 13.11 -6.23
N ASP A 271 27.05 13.71 -6.11
CA ASP A 271 27.29 15.09 -6.48
C ASP A 271 28.01 15.12 -7.83
N PRO A 272 27.35 15.57 -8.92
CA PRO A 272 27.95 15.61 -10.25
C PRO A 272 29.16 16.54 -10.37
N GLU A 273 29.23 17.59 -9.55
CA GLU A 273 30.35 18.55 -9.60
C GLU A 273 31.62 17.96 -8.97
N SER A 274 31.49 17.43 -7.76
CA SER A 274 32.62 16.79 -7.08
C SER A 274 32.87 15.36 -7.54
N LYS A 275 31.96 14.78 -8.33
CA LYS A 275 31.98 13.36 -8.76
C LYS A 275 32.10 12.39 -7.59
N ALA A 276 31.55 12.75 -6.45
CA ALA A 276 31.60 11.98 -5.22
C ALA A 276 30.21 11.65 -4.68
N THR A 277 30.11 10.53 -3.97
CA THR A 277 28.90 10.16 -3.25
C THR A 277 29.05 10.60 -1.80
N ARG A 278 28.05 11.33 -1.28
CA ARG A 278 27.99 11.81 0.11
C ARG A 278 26.73 11.35 0.80
N GLU A 279 26.67 11.48 2.11
CA GLU A 279 25.47 11.25 2.90
C GLU A 279 24.42 12.31 2.56
N GLY A 280 23.19 11.85 2.30
CA GLY A 280 22.02 12.68 2.03
C GLY A 280 21.27 13.08 3.30
N PRO A 281 20.35 14.05 3.21
CA PRO A 281 19.57 14.53 4.35
C PRO A 281 18.39 13.61 4.72
N PHE A 282 18.04 12.68 3.86
CA PHE A 282 16.87 11.81 4.01
C PHE A 282 17.26 10.36 4.26
N PHE A 283 16.28 9.54 4.63
CA PHE A 283 16.49 8.12 4.89
C PHE A 283 16.38 7.28 3.61
N ASP A 284 17.20 6.21 3.57
CA ASP A 284 17.21 5.23 2.50
C ASP A 284 16.09 4.20 2.70
N VAL A 285 14.99 4.36 1.96
CA VAL A 285 13.86 3.42 2.01
C VAL A 285 14.21 2.03 1.49
N PHE A 286 15.34 1.88 0.81
CA PHE A 286 15.83 0.57 0.33
C PHE A 286 16.64 -0.18 1.38
N HIS A 287 16.99 0.48 2.50
CA HIS A 287 17.74 -0.15 3.58
C HIS A 287 16.86 -1.09 4.41
N PRO A 288 17.18 -2.40 4.55
CA PRO A 288 16.29 -3.38 5.17
C PRO A 288 15.89 -3.07 6.62
N SER A 289 16.84 -2.62 7.45
CA SER A 289 16.51 -2.29 8.85
C SER A 289 15.72 -1.00 8.97
N TYR A 290 15.85 -0.05 8.02
CA TYR A 290 14.97 1.11 7.95
C TYR A 290 13.54 0.71 7.53
N GLN A 291 13.39 -0.24 6.60
CA GLN A 291 12.08 -0.81 6.27
C GLN A 291 11.41 -1.45 7.49
N GLN A 292 12.17 -2.20 8.29
CA GLN A 292 11.63 -2.78 9.54
C GLN A 292 11.20 -1.70 10.53
N PHE A 293 11.97 -0.62 10.64
CA PHE A 293 11.56 0.55 11.43
C PHE A 293 10.25 1.15 10.91
N LEU A 294 10.10 1.34 9.59
CA LEU A 294 8.86 1.86 9.00
C LEU A 294 7.65 0.97 9.32
N LEU A 295 7.78 -0.35 9.24
CA LEU A 295 6.71 -1.28 9.61
C LEU A 295 6.25 -1.04 11.06
N ASN A 296 7.19 -1.03 12.00
CA ASN A 296 6.90 -0.82 13.42
C ASN A 296 6.32 0.57 13.70
N PHE A 297 6.83 1.59 13.02
CA PHE A 297 6.38 2.97 13.15
C PHE A 297 4.92 3.16 12.70
N PHE A 298 4.59 2.65 11.52
CA PHE A 298 3.22 2.74 11.01
C PHE A 298 2.24 1.88 11.82
N ASP A 299 2.69 0.75 12.36
CA ASP A 299 1.90 -0.08 13.26
C ASP A 299 1.51 0.69 14.53
N GLN A 300 2.46 1.37 15.16
CA GLN A 300 2.20 2.20 16.35
C GLN A 300 1.25 3.36 16.06
N ILE A 301 1.33 3.96 14.85
CA ILE A 301 0.33 4.95 14.43
C ILE A 301 -1.06 4.31 14.32
N ALA A 302 -1.16 3.15 13.70
CA ALA A 302 -2.42 2.44 13.54
C ALA A 302 -3.03 2.03 14.89
N GLU A 303 -2.21 1.57 15.85
CA GLU A 303 -2.62 1.27 17.23
C GLU A 303 -3.16 2.49 18.00
N SER A 304 -2.93 3.70 17.51
CA SER A 304 -3.50 4.91 18.09
C SER A 304 -4.99 5.09 17.76
N GLY A 305 -5.58 4.18 16.96
CA GLY A 305 -6.99 4.19 16.61
C GLY A 305 -7.35 5.12 15.45
N VAL A 306 -6.37 5.50 14.62
CA VAL A 306 -6.61 6.31 13.42
C VAL A 306 -7.42 5.54 12.38
N ASP A 307 -8.23 6.24 11.58
CA ASP A 307 -9.02 5.63 10.49
C ASP A 307 -8.16 5.31 9.28
N GLY A 308 -7.02 5.99 9.12
CA GLY A 308 -6.11 5.69 8.04
C GLY A 308 -4.75 6.37 8.12
N VAL A 309 -3.88 5.95 7.21
CA VAL A 309 -2.56 6.54 7.00
C VAL A 309 -2.37 6.89 5.53
N ILE A 310 -1.57 7.92 5.25
CA ILE A 310 -1.23 8.34 3.89
C ILE A 310 0.27 8.40 3.76
N PHE A 311 0.82 7.70 2.78
CA PHE A 311 2.21 7.88 2.38
C PHE A 311 2.34 9.16 1.55
N LEU A 312 2.92 10.20 2.15
CA LEU A 312 3.10 11.49 1.51
C LEU A 312 4.34 11.49 0.59
N GLY A 313 4.24 12.23 -0.51
CA GLY A 313 5.28 12.41 -1.50
C GLY A 313 6.18 13.63 -1.27
N ASP A 314 6.12 14.28 -0.11
CA ASP A 314 6.80 15.56 0.16
C ASP A 314 8.33 15.49 0.01
N GLN A 315 8.92 14.29 0.10
CA GLN A 315 10.36 14.07 -0.07
C GLN A 315 10.60 12.95 -1.09
N PRO A 316 10.53 13.26 -2.38
CA PRO A 316 10.78 12.28 -3.44
C PRO A 316 12.25 11.84 -3.44
N ILE A 317 12.53 10.72 -4.08
CA ILE A 317 13.91 10.29 -4.36
C ILE A 317 14.36 11.00 -5.63
N GLY A 318 15.28 11.94 -5.52
CA GLY A 318 15.78 12.69 -6.65
C GLY A 318 16.64 11.84 -7.61
N ILE A 319 17.06 12.46 -8.71
CA ILE A 319 17.87 11.83 -9.76
C ILE A 319 19.12 11.17 -9.18
N TYR A 320 19.84 11.92 -8.37
CA TYR A 320 21.13 11.55 -7.81
C TYR A 320 21.04 10.90 -6.42
N GLU A 321 19.85 10.59 -5.97
CA GLU A 321 19.53 9.97 -4.67
C GLU A 321 19.19 8.50 -4.80
N GLY A 322 19.03 7.80 -3.67
CA GLY A 322 18.73 6.37 -3.62
C GLY A 322 19.96 5.49 -3.81
N LEU A 323 21.16 6.05 -3.62
CA LEU A 323 22.44 5.39 -3.86
C LEU A 323 23.01 4.70 -2.61
N GLY A 324 22.14 4.35 -1.66
CA GLY A 324 22.52 3.51 -0.53
C GLY A 324 23.05 2.14 -0.98
N GLU A 325 23.95 1.56 -0.20
CA GLU A 325 24.60 0.28 -0.53
C GLU A 325 23.57 -0.84 -0.79
N SER A 326 22.51 -0.90 0.02
CA SER A 326 21.44 -1.89 -0.10
C SER A 326 20.69 -1.77 -1.44
N GLY A 327 20.38 -0.55 -1.86
CA GLY A 327 19.71 -0.27 -3.14
C GLY A 327 20.58 -0.66 -4.32
N ILE A 328 21.84 -0.21 -4.34
CA ILE A 328 22.80 -0.56 -5.40
C ILE A 328 22.98 -2.07 -5.51
N LYS A 329 23.17 -2.75 -4.37
CA LYS A 329 23.34 -4.21 -4.34
C LYS A 329 22.12 -4.95 -4.88
N SER A 330 20.92 -4.54 -4.48
CA SER A 330 19.67 -5.13 -4.98
C SER A 330 19.53 -4.94 -6.49
N PHE A 331 19.78 -3.73 -6.98
CA PHE A 331 19.78 -3.44 -8.42
C PHE A 331 20.75 -4.32 -9.20
N GLN A 332 22.01 -4.41 -8.74
CA GLN A 332 23.04 -5.22 -9.38
C GLN A 332 22.67 -6.71 -9.40
N GLN A 333 22.06 -7.21 -8.34
CA GLN A 333 21.58 -8.61 -8.27
C GLN A 333 20.45 -8.89 -9.26
N ILE A 334 19.47 -7.98 -9.38
CA ILE A 334 18.30 -8.15 -10.25
C ILE A 334 18.71 -8.08 -11.73
N PHE A 335 19.57 -7.13 -12.09
CA PHE A 335 19.94 -6.90 -13.50
C PHE A 335 21.25 -7.55 -13.93
N HIS A 336 21.93 -8.27 -13.01
CA HIS A 336 23.23 -8.90 -13.27
C HIS A 336 24.24 -7.94 -13.92
N THR A 337 24.26 -6.70 -13.45
CA THR A 337 25.08 -5.63 -14.02
C THR A 337 25.80 -4.85 -12.94
N ARG A 338 26.99 -4.34 -13.25
CA ARG A 338 27.72 -3.43 -12.37
C ARG A 338 27.09 -2.04 -12.47
N PHE A 339 26.87 -1.39 -11.32
CA PHE A 339 26.39 -0.04 -11.25
C PHE A 339 27.37 0.83 -10.47
N ILE A 340 27.93 1.83 -11.12
CA ILE A 340 28.84 2.79 -10.53
C ILE A 340 28.27 4.18 -10.81
N PRO A 341 27.85 4.95 -9.77
CA PRO A 341 27.25 6.27 -9.95
C PRO A 341 28.05 7.20 -10.87
N GLY A 342 29.38 7.28 -10.70
CA GLY A 342 30.23 8.13 -11.51
C GLY A 342 30.34 7.74 -12.99
N GLU A 343 30.03 6.49 -13.35
CA GLU A 343 29.97 6.04 -14.75
C GLU A 343 28.59 6.36 -15.36
N VAL A 344 27.51 6.27 -14.58
CA VAL A 344 26.14 6.52 -15.03
C VAL A 344 25.82 8.02 -15.10
N PHE A 345 26.31 8.78 -14.12
CA PHE A 345 26.06 10.23 -14.00
C PHE A 345 27.28 11.06 -14.44
N GLN A 346 27.86 10.73 -15.60
CA GLN A 346 29.08 11.41 -16.09
C GLN A 346 28.89 12.90 -16.34
N GLN A 347 27.68 13.30 -16.73
CA GLN A 347 27.32 14.69 -16.99
C GLN A 347 26.06 15.05 -16.22
N PRO A 348 25.89 16.32 -15.80
CA PRO A 348 24.65 16.80 -15.24
C PRO A 348 23.49 16.53 -16.19
N ILE A 349 22.37 16.08 -15.65
CA ILE A 349 21.18 15.78 -16.44
C ILE A 349 20.40 17.08 -16.64
N ASP A 350 20.28 17.49 -17.90
CA ASP A 350 19.45 18.63 -18.28
C ASP A 350 17.99 18.15 -18.48
N LEU A 351 17.15 18.49 -17.52
CA LEU A 351 15.71 18.18 -17.57
C LEU A 351 14.98 18.87 -18.72
N ALA A 352 15.46 20.02 -19.18
CA ALA A 352 14.89 20.71 -20.32
C ALA A 352 15.12 19.93 -21.63
N GLN A 353 16.26 19.25 -21.74
CA GLN A 353 16.53 18.37 -22.89
C GLN A 353 15.64 17.13 -22.87
N LEU A 354 15.29 16.60 -21.70
CA LEU A 354 14.33 15.48 -21.58
C LEU A 354 12.94 15.84 -22.09
N ARG A 355 12.51 17.09 -21.90
CA ARG A 355 11.19 17.59 -22.38
C ARG A 355 11.15 17.76 -23.91
N ASN A 356 12.26 18.16 -24.49
CA ASN A 356 12.35 18.50 -25.90
C ASN A 356 12.72 17.30 -26.78
N SER A 357 12.24 16.09 -26.49
CA SER A 357 12.56 14.78 -27.10
C SER A 357 12.64 14.74 -28.63
N THR A 358 13.31 15.70 -29.23
CA THR A 358 13.89 15.55 -30.55
C THR A 358 15.08 14.61 -30.39
N PRO A 359 15.14 13.47 -31.09
CA PRO A 359 16.31 12.59 -31.00
C PRO A 359 17.54 13.43 -31.28
N PRO A 360 18.57 13.40 -30.39
CA PRO A 360 19.74 14.21 -30.56
C PRO A 360 20.35 13.92 -31.92
N ARG A 361 20.47 14.94 -32.78
CA ARG A 361 21.34 14.86 -33.92
C ARG A 361 22.71 14.48 -33.38
N GLN A 362 23.27 13.40 -33.87
CA GLN A 362 24.56 12.85 -33.48
C GLN A 362 25.61 13.97 -33.37
N SER A 363 25.75 14.53 -32.19
CA SER A 363 26.87 15.39 -31.88
C SER A 363 28.02 14.47 -31.44
N SER A 364 29.12 14.62 -32.11
CA SER A 364 30.34 13.78 -32.00
C SER A 364 31.10 13.92 -30.67
N SER A 365 30.48 14.42 -29.62
CA SER A 365 31.12 14.64 -28.32
C SER A 365 30.29 14.02 -27.18
N GLY A 366 30.62 12.78 -26.84
CA GLY A 366 30.21 12.11 -25.59
C GLY A 366 28.72 11.75 -25.50
N PHE A 367 28.43 10.52 -25.06
CA PHE A 367 27.06 10.10 -24.73
C PHE A 367 26.56 10.93 -23.54
N SER A 368 25.41 11.58 -23.69
CA SER A 368 24.68 12.15 -22.55
C SER A 368 24.27 11.02 -21.60
N SER A 369 24.29 11.25 -20.28
CA SER A 369 23.83 10.29 -19.27
C SER A 369 22.42 9.77 -19.54
N THR A 370 21.58 10.56 -20.19
CA THR A 370 20.21 10.19 -20.60
C THR A 370 20.15 9.24 -21.82
N GLN A 371 21.27 8.99 -22.48
CA GLN A 371 21.38 8.01 -23.57
C GLN A 371 21.83 6.63 -23.06
N ASP A 372 22.29 6.54 -21.82
CA ASP A 372 22.70 5.30 -21.21
C ASP A 372 21.48 4.45 -20.81
N PRO A 373 21.31 3.24 -21.37
CA PRO A 373 20.25 2.32 -20.98
C PRO A 373 20.28 1.97 -19.48
N LEU A 374 21.46 2.01 -18.84
CA LEU A 374 21.63 1.72 -17.43
C LEU A 374 21.01 2.81 -16.55
N PHE A 375 21.09 4.08 -16.97
CA PHE A 375 20.39 5.19 -16.33
C PHE A 375 18.87 4.94 -16.25
N TRP A 376 18.23 4.59 -17.37
CA TRP A 376 16.79 4.36 -17.40
C TRP A 376 16.37 3.12 -16.63
N ARG A 377 17.17 2.07 -16.65
CA ARG A 377 16.95 0.87 -15.82
C ARG A 377 17.00 1.24 -14.34
N TRP A 378 17.97 2.06 -13.94
CA TRP A 378 18.11 2.53 -12.58
C TRP A 378 16.91 3.39 -12.14
N MET A 379 16.48 4.36 -12.95
CA MET A 379 15.32 5.20 -12.63
C MET A 379 14.03 4.37 -12.52
N GLY A 380 13.78 3.49 -13.47
CA GLY A 380 12.63 2.59 -13.44
C GLY A 380 12.65 1.62 -12.26
N TRP A 381 13.82 1.08 -11.92
CA TRP A 381 14.00 0.24 -10.75
C TRP A 381 13.69 0.99 -9.44
N LYS A 382 14.24 2.18 -9.26
CA LYS A 382 13.97 3.01 -8.07
C LYS A 382 12.47 3.26 -7.88
N ALA A 383 11.77 3.64 -8.94
CA ALA A 383 10.33 3.91 -8.88
C ALA A 383 9.54 2.66 -8.48
N ARG A 384 9.86 1.52 -9.08
CA ARG A 384 9.23 0.24 -8.77
C ARG A 384 9.55 -0.22 -7.35
N GLU A 385 10.82 -0.18 -6.95
CA GLU A 385 11.26 -0.65 -5.63
C GLU A 385 10.67 0.20 -4.51
N ARG A 386 10.57 1.53 -4.69
CA ARG A 386 9.84 2.42 -3.78
C ARG A 386 8.41 1.94 -3.58
N LEU A 387 7.69 1.61 -4.66
CA LEU A 387 6.32 1.10 -4.57
C LEU A 387 6.27 -0.26 -3.84
N VAL A 388 7.21 -1.16 -4.11
CA VAL A 388 7.31 -2.47 -3.42
C VAL A 388 7.48 -2.28 -1.92
N VAL A 389 8.32 -1.34 -1.49
CA VAL A 389 8.50 -1.04 -0.06
C VAL A 389 7.21 -0.49 0.56
N LEU A 390 6.52 0.44 -0.10
CA LEU A 390 5.26 1.00 0.41
C LEU A 390 4.14 -0.05 0.42
N GLU A 391 4.09 -0.92 -0.58
CA GLU A 391 3.15 -2.05 -0.62
C GLU A 391 3.42 -3.07 0.48
N LYS A 392 4.69 -3.33 0.82
CA LYS A 392 5.05 -4.16 1.97
C LYS A 392 4.50 -3.59 3.28
N VAL A 393 4.62 -2.27 3.48
CA VAL A 393 4.02 -1.59 4.65
C VAL A 393 2.49 -1.68 4.59
N PHE A 394 1.88 -1.45 3.43
CA PHE A 394 0.44 -1.61 3.21
C PHE A 394 -0.05 -2.99 3.64
N HIS A 395 0.54 -4.06 3.12
CA HIS A 395 0.13 -5.43 3.46
C HIS A 395 0.34 -5.76 4.93
N TYR A 396 1.44 -5.29 5.51
CA TYR A 396 1.70 -5.47 6.95
C TYR A 396 0.60 -4.82 7.80
N LEU A 397 0.24 -3.58 7.49
CA LEU A 397 -0.81 -2.84 8.20
C LEU A 397 -2.18 -3.48 8.00
N ARG A 398 -2.52 -3.88 6.79
CA ARG A 398 -3.81 -4.50 6.47
C ARG A 398 -4.01 -5.87 7.14
N ARG A 399 -2.94 -6.62 7.37
CA ARG A 399 -3.01 -7.86 8.13
C ARG A 399 -3.37 -7.61 9.59
N ARG A 400 -2.83 -6.56 10.20
CA ARG A 400 -3.01 -6.26 11.63
C ARG A 400 -4.22 -5.37 11.92
N HIS A 401 -4.57 -4.50 10.99
CA HIS A 401 -5.60 -3.48 11.13
C HIS A 401 -6.51 -3.50 9.90
N LEU A 402 -7.44 -4.47 9.86
CA LEU A 402 -8.28 -4.76 8.69
C LEU A 402 -9.06 -3.54 8.17
N THR A 403 -9.59 -2.71 9.06
CA THR A 403 -10.39 -1.53 8.71
C THR A 403 -9.56 -0.28 8.38
N LEU A 404 -8.23 -0.32 8.63
CA LEU A 404 -7.35 0.82 8.39
C LEU A 404 -7.30 1.15 6.89
N GLN A 405 -7.59 2.39 6.55
CA GLN A 405 -7.45 2.91 5.20
C GLN A 405 -6.00 3.32 4.93
N VAL A 406 -5.43 2.93 3.81
CA VAL A 406 -4.04 3.26 3.47
C VAL A 406 -3.99 3.96 2.13
N GLY A 407 -3.67 5.25 2.14
CA GLY A 407 -3.56 6.10 0.97
C GLY A 407 -2.13 6.28 0.49
N LEU A 408 -2.00 6.59 -0.80
CA LEU A 408 -0.75 6.97 -1.43
C LEU A 408 -0.88 8.33 -2.10
N GLU A 409 0.02 9.25 -1.81
CA GLU A 409 0.12 10.49 -2.57
C GLU A 409 0.79 10.23 -3.91
N ILE A 410 0.13 10.70 -4.97
CA ILE A 410 0.63 10.71 -6.35
C ILE A 410 0.97 12.15 -6.74
N HIS A 411 2.19 12.35 -7.22
CA HIS A 411 2.62 13.64 -7.73
C HIS A 411 1.90 13.95 -9.05
N PRO A 412 1.38 15.17 -9.27
CA PRO A 412 0.61 15.50 -10.47
C PRO A 412 1.40 15.31 -11.77
N HIS A 413 2.71 15.52 -11.76
CA HIS A 413 3.56 15.22 -12.92
C HIS A 413 3.59 13.75 -13.29
N GLY A 414 3.40 12.83 -12.33
CA GLY A 414 3.26 11.40 -12.62
C GLY A 414 2.16 11.08 -13.62
N LEU A 415 1.14 11.94 -13.68
CA LEU A 415 0.01 11.82 -14.58
C LEU A 415 0.12 12.74 -15.82
N THR A 416 0.75 13.93 -15.69
CA THR A 416 0.81 14.93 -16.77
C THR A 416 2.11 14.88 -17.56
N ASP A 417 3.22 14.55 -16.92
CA ASP A 417 4.56 14.43 -17.50
C ASP A 417 5.30 13.23 -16.88
N PRO A 418 4.95 11.97 -17.25
CA PRO A 418 5.47 10.77 -16.61
C PRO A 418 6.99 10.62 -16.66
N LEU A 419 7.62 11.12 -17.73
CA LEU A 419 9.07 11.06 -17.86
C LEU A 419 9.77 11.94 -16.83
N ARG A 420 9.27 13.16 -16.66
CA ARG A 420 9.74 14.08 -15.62
C ARG A 420 9.51 13.49 -14.23
N ALA A 421 8.33 12.92 -13.99
CA ALA A 421 8.01 12.32 -12.70
C ALA A 421 8.92 11.14 -12.37
N LEU A 422 9.22 10.29 -13.35
CA LEU A 422 10.16 9.18 -13.17
C LEU A 422 11.55 9.67 -12.75
N VAL A 423 12.03 10.76 -13.37
CA VAL A 423 13.40 11.25 -13.16
C VAL A 423 13.50 12.14 -11.92
N GLU A 424 12.60 13.12 -11.74
CA GLU A 424 12.67 14.09 -10.64
C GLU A 424 12.10 13.56 -9.32
N TYR A 425 11.07 12.71 -9.40
CA TYR A 425 10.31 12.27 -8.22
C TYR A 425 10.40 10.76 -7.99
N THR A 426 11.10 10.03 -8.86
CA THR A 426 11.16 8.56 -8.82
C THR A 426 9.75 7.97 -8.70
N GLU A 427 8.86 8.41 -9.58
CA GLU A 427 7.45 8.03 -9.54
C GLU A 427 6.95 7.55 -10.89
N ASP A 428 6.27 6.39 -10.85
CA ASP A 428 5.40 5.88 -11.91
C ASP A 428 3.97 5.88 -11.39
N ALA A 429 3.22 6.95 -11.68
CA ALA A 429 1.86 7.12 -11.19
C ALA A 429 0.89 6.08 -11.74
N MET A 430 1.11 5.60 -12.96
CA MET A 430 0.24 4.58 -13.57
C MET A 430 0.44 3.22 -12.93
N GLU A 431 1.67 2.88 -12.60
CA GLU A 431 1.98 1.67 -11.83
C GLU A 431 1.48 1.81 -10.37
N ALA A 432 1.66 2.98 -9.76
CA ALA A 432 1.16 3.28 -8.42
C ALA A 432 -0.37 3.13 -8.32
N ALA A 433 -1.12 3.64 -9.31
CA ALA A 433 -2.59 3.57 -9.33
C ALA A 433 -3.13 2.13 -9.45
N ARG A 434 -2.34 1.19 -9.95
CA ARG A 434 -2.67 -0.25 -10.02
C ARG A 434 -2.40 -1.02 -8.73
N ARG A 435 -1.68 -0.41 -7.79
CA ARG A 435 -1.34 -1.04 -6.52
C ARG A 435 -2.54 -1.06 -5.57
N PRO A 436 -2.55 -1.94 -4.57
CA PRO A 436 -3.72 -2.20 -3.72
C PRO A 436 -4.02 -1.11 -2.67
N PHE A 437 -3.46 0.08 -2.81
CA PHE A 437 -3.75 1.19 -1.89
C PHE A 437 -5.24 1.51 -1.89
N THR A 438 -5.78 1.87 -0.73
CA THR A 438 -7.22 2.10 -0.58
C THR A 438 -7.68 3.33 -1.36
N PHE A 439 -6.86 4.39 -1.38
CA PHE A 439 -7.14 5.62 -2.11
C PHE A 439 -5.84 6.33 -2.53
N PHE A 440 -5.99 7.29 -3.45
CA PHE A 440 -4.89 8.11 -3.98
C PHE A 440 -5.14 9.57 -3.66
N TYR A 441 -4.14 10.22 -3.09
CA TYR A 441 -4.16 11.63 -2.74
C TYR A 441 -3.34 12.41 -3.76
N VAL A 442 -3.91 13.47 -4.35
CA VAL A 442 -3.25 14.28 -5.37
C VAL A 442 -3.30 15.75 -4.95
N ARG A 443 -2.16 16.42 -5.02
CA ARG A 443 -2.03 17.87 -4.84
C ARG A 443 -1.72 18.52 -6.19
N PRO A 444 -2.68 19.10 -6.91
CA PRO A 444 -2.40 19.82 -8.14
C PRO A 444 -1.42 20.96 -7.88
N GLU A 445 -0.27 20.91 -8.51
CA GLU A 445 0.74 21.98 -8.42
C GLU A 445 0.42 23.08 -9.40
N ILE A 446 0.74 24.30 -8.99
CA ILE A 446 0.75 25.47 -9.83
C ILE A 446 2.20 25.87 -9.97
N ASP A 447 2.66 25.96 -11.19
CA ASP A 447 3.95 26.56 -11.48
C ASP A 447 3.89 28.04 -11.07
N ARG A 448 4.44 28.34 -9.89
CA ARG A 448 4.43 29.71 -9.33
C ARG A 448 5.24 30.67 -10.17
N GLU A 449 6.22 30.19 -10.93
CA GLU A 449 7.01 31.02 -11.83
C GLU A 449 6.18 31.45 -13.06
N ALA A 450 5.25 30.61 -13.52
CA ALA A 450 4.31 30.92 -14.59
C ALA A 450 3.08 31.70 -14.12
N ALA A 451 2.81 31.72 -12.82
CA ALA A 451 1.69 32.42 -12.22
C ALA A 451 2.11 33.86 -11.89
N SER A 452 1.70 34.81 -12.72
CA SER A 452 1.70 36.23 -12.30
C SER A 452 0.91 36.35 -10.99
N ASP A 453 1.19 37.37 -10.17
CA ASP A 453 0.52 37.64 -8.87
C ASP A 453 -1.01 37.82 -8.95
N GLN A 454 -1.60 37.60 -10.11
CA GLN A 454 -3.03 37.71 -10.35
C GLN A 454 -3.75 36.42 -9.90
N LYS A 455 -4.50 36.51 -8.81
CA LYS A 455 -5.31 35.43 -8.22
C LYS A 455 -6.16 34.65 -9.24
N GLN A 456 -6.72 35.34 -10.25
CA GLN A 456 -7.55 34.71 -11.28
C GLN A 456 -6.73 33.80 -12.22
N VAL A 457 -5.48 34.16 -12.53
CA VAL A 457 -4.59 33.33 -13.37
C VAL A 457 -4.18 32.07 -12.62
N VAL A 458 -3.82 32.22 -11.35
CA VAL A 458 -3.50 31.08 -10.45
C VAL A 458 -4.65 30.10 -10.38
N GLU A 459 -5.88 30.60 -10.20
CA GLU A 459 -7.07 29.75 -10.14
C GLU A 459 -7.36 29.04 -11.46
N LYS A 460 -7.22 29.74 -12.60
CA LYS A 460 -7.38 29.13 -13.92
C LYS A 460 -6.36 28.02 -14.17
N LEU A 461 -5.09 28.24 -13.82
CA LEU A 461 -4.03 27.24 -13.97
C LEU A 461 -4.30 26.02 -13.09
N ARG A 462 -4.77 26.23 -11.86
CA ARG A 462 -5.17 25.14 -10.95
C ARG A 462 -6.29 24.29 -11.56
N ARG A 463 -7.32 24.90 -12.13
CA ARG A 463 -8.43 24.20 -12.80
C ARG A 463 -7.92 23.32 -13.93
N ILE A 464 -7.04 23.86 -14.77
CA ILE A 464 -6.45 23.14 -15.89
C ILE A 464 -5.63 21.95 -15.39
N SER A 465 -4.78 22.17 -14.38
CA SER A 465 -3.96 21.12 -13.78
C SER A 465 -4.83 20.02 -13.14
N THR A 466 -5.83 20.38 -12.35
CA THR A 466 -6.75 19.43 -11.72
C THR A 466 -7.49 18.60 -12.77
N LYS A 467 -8.02 19.23 -13.81
CA LYS A 467 -8.71 18.55 -14.91
C LYS A 467 -7.79 17.57 -15.64
N ALA A 468 -6.57 18.00 -15.97
CA ALA A 468 -5.59 17.15 -16.64
C ALA A 468 -5.21 15.92 -15.79
N VAL A 469 -5.05 16.09 -14.49
CA VAL A 469 -4.74 15.02 -13.54
C VAL A 469 -5.90 14.04 -13.43
N LEU A 470 -7.12 14.51 -13.14
CA LEU A 470 -8.30 13.66 -12.96
C LEU A 470 -8.68 12.90 -14.22
N SER A 471 -8.60 13.53 -15.40
CA SER A 471 -8.90 12.86 -16.67
C SER A 471 -7.99 11.66 -16.97
N ARG A 472 -6.80 11.62 -16.38
CA ARG A 472 -5.84 10.52 -16.54
C ARG A 472 -5.89 9.51 -15.41
N LEU A 473 -6.19 9.94 -14.18
CA LEU A 473 -6.23 9.06 -13.02
C LEU A 473 -7.53 8.24 -12.93
N LEU A 474 -8.68 8.90 -13.15
CA LEU A 474 -10.00 8.26 -13.00
C LEU A 474 -10.21 7.02 -13.89
N PRO A 475 -9.72 6.97 -15.14
CA PRO A 475 -9.85 5.76 -15.95
C PRO A 475 -9.05 4.55 -15.45
N VAL A 476 -8.07 4.78 -14.59
CA VAL A 476 -7.19 3.72 -14.02
C VAL A 476 -7.70 3.25 -12.67
N VAL A 477 -8.37 4.16 -11.94
CA VAL A 477 -8.94 3.88 -10.62
C VAL A 477 -10.42 3.56 -10.79
N ASP A 478 -10.81 2.32 -10.54
CA ASP A 478 -12.18 1.83 -10.79
C ASP A 478 -13.28 2.58 -10.02
N ASP A 479 -12.93 3.19 -8.88
CA ASP A 479 -13.86 3.90 -8.00
C ASP A 479 -13.41 5.35 -7.77
N PRO A 480 -14.18 6.37 -8.20
CA PRO A 480 -13.84 7.78 -7.97
C PRO A 480 -13.62 8.15 -6.49
N ARG A 481 -14.26 7.44 -5.55
CA ARG A 481 -14.09 7.64 -4.10
C ARG A 481 -12.67 7.34 -3.63
N ARG A 482 -11.90 6.59 -4.42
CA ARG A 482 -10.48 6.33 -4.18
C ARG A 482 -9.57 7.51 -4.58
N VAL A 483 -10.13 8.61 -5.05
CA VAL A 483 -9.35 9.79 -5.46
C VAL A 483 -9.66 10.95 -4.54
N TRP A 484 -8.64 11.47 -3.88
CA TRP A 484 -8.71 12.67 -3.05
C TRP A 484 -7.86 13.77 -3.68
N VAL A 485 -8.44 14.95 -3.83
CA VAL A 485 -7.78 16.11 -4.45
C VAL A 485 -7.61 17.22 -3.43
N SER A 486 -6.40 17.76 -3.33
CA SER A 486 -6.09 18.86 -2.41
C SER A 486 -6.25 20.22 -3.07
N PHE A 487 -6.86 21.13 -2.32
CA PHE A 487 -6.97 22.55 -2.67
C PHE A 487 -6.41 23.38 -1.52
N PRO A 488 -5.61 24.44 -1.79
CA PRO A 488 -5.21 25.36 -0.74
C PRO A 488 -6.44 26.09 -0.22
N ALA A 489 -6.60 26.10 1.10
CA ALA A 489 -7.68 26.85 1.72
C ALA A 489 -7.35 28.35 1.71
N ASP A 490 -8.30 29.17 1.24
CA ASP A 490 -8.25 30.62 1.41
C ASP A 490 -8.61 30.95 2.87
N GLY A 491 -7.62 31.39 3.65
CA GLY A 491 -7.73 31.62 5.11
C GLY A 491 -8.82 32.55 5.60
N ARG A 492 -9.64 33.08 4.71
CA ARG A 492 -10.74 34.00 5.05
C ARG A 492 -12.13 33.47 4.70
N LYS A 493 -12.23 32.33 4.05
CA LYS A 493 -13.53 31.74 3.69
C LYS A 493 -13.77 30.50 4.52
N ARG A 494 -14.98 30.38 5.07
CA ARG A 494 -15.47 29.17 5.74
C ARG A 494 -15.28 27.98 4.79
N VAL A 495 -14.91 26.84 5.33
CA VAL A 495 -14.86 25.55 4.62
C VAL A 495 -16.32 25.08 4.39
N ALA A 496 -17.15 25.95 3.80
CA ALA A 496 -18.54 25.59 3.50
C ALA A 496 -18.61 24.97 2.11
N PRO A 497 -19.19 23.77 1.97
CA PRO A 497 -19.24 23.03 0.70
C PRO A 497 -20.07 23.73 -0.40
N GLU A 498 -20.92 24.69 -0.05
CA GLU A 498 -21.91 25.22 -0.99
C GLU A 498 -21.44 26.40 -1.87
N THR A 499 -20.30 27.03 -1.59
CA THR A 499 -19.89 28.23 -2.30
C THR A 499 -18.42 28.26 -2.74
N GLY A 500 -17.71 27.13 -2.63
CA GLY A 500 -16.31 27.04 -3.02
C GLY A 500 -16.13 27.23 -4.52
N GLN A 501 -15.17 28.05 -4.94
CA GLN A 501 -14.75 28.21 -6.33
C GLN A 501 -14.31 26.88 -6.98
N ASP A 502 -14.11 25.84 -6.17
CA ASP A 502 -13.68 24.50 -6.59
C ASP A 502 -14.86 23.59 -6.98
N ALA A 503 -16.09 23.86 -6.51
CA ALA A 503 -17.29 23.08 -6.85
C ALA A 503 -17.54 22.95 -8.37
N PRO A 504 -17.36 24.00 -9.20
CA PRO A 504 -17.54 23.87 -10.64
C PRO A 504 -16.52 22.95 -11.33
N ILE A 505 -15.31 22.79 -10.75
CA ILE A 505 -14.29 21.90 -11.31
C ILE A 505 -14.67 20.45 -11.11
N LEU A 506 -15.09 20.12 -9.88
CA LEU A 506 -15.45 18.75 -9.50
C LEU A 506 -16.81 18.34 -10.07
N GLY A 507 -17.71 19.30 -10.34
CA GLY A 507 -19.01 19.04 -10.96
C GLY A 507 -18.91 18.46 -12.39
N GLU A 508 -17.77 18.57 -13.05
CA GLU A 508 -17.50 17.92 -14.34
C GLU A 508 -17.09 16.43 -14.20
N PHE A 509 -16.84 15.95 -13.00
CA PHE A 509 -16.36 14.59 -12.71
C PHE A 509 -17.37 13.78 -11.90
N PRO A 510 -17.20 12.43 -11.85
CA PRO A 510 -18.10 11.58 -11.08
C PRO A 510 -18.21 12.00 -9.61
N VAL A 511 -19.40 11.86 -9.06
CA VAL A 511 -19.66 12.08 -7.63
C VAL A 511 -18.83 11.10 -6.78
N GLY A 512 -18.30 11.57 -5.67
CA GLY A 512 -17.58 10.76 -4.69
C GLY A 512 -16.08 11.06 -4.59
N ILE A 513 -15.51 11.94 -5.45
CA ILE A 513 -14.13 12.39 -5.28
C ILE A 513 -13.99 13.12 -3.94
N GLY A 514 -12.98 12.72 -3.13
CA GLY A 514 -12.67 13.38 -1.86
C GLY A 514 -12.03 14.74 -2.08
N VAL A 515 -12.44 15.73 -1.30
CA VAL A 515 -11.89 17.08 -1.30
C VAL A 515 -11.05 17.30 -0.06
N VAL A 516 -9.83 17.80 -0.21
CA VAL A 516 -8.93 18.11 0.91
C VAL A 516 -8.57 19.59 0.89
N HIS A 517 -8.96 20.32 1.94
CA HIS A 517 -8.59 21.72 2.15
C HIS A 517 -7.28 21.80 2.92
N ASP A 518 -6.23 22.31 2.27
CA ASP A 518 -4.89 22.42 2.87
C ASP A 518 -4.76 23.72 3.66
N LEU A 519 -4.80 23.62 4.99
CA LEU A 519 -4.68 24.75 5.93
C LEU A 519 -3.24 25.00 6.40
N ARG A 520 -2.23 24.36 5.83
CA ARG A 520 -0.82 24.55 6.25
C ARG A 520 -0.32 25.98 6.10
N ALA A 521 -1.02 26.80 5.33
CA ALA A 521 -0.68 28.21 5.13
C ALA A 521 -1.15 29.13 6.26
N PHE A 522 -1.80 28.61 7.30
CA PHE A 522 -2.20 29.38 8.47
C PHE A 522 -1.13 29.33 9.57
N SER A 523 0.00 29.90 9.32
CA SER A 523 1.01 30.22 10.33
C SER A 523 1.17 31.74 10.46
#